data_38b0462095eb6b26d296be734aa53789
#
_entry.id   38b0462095eb6b26d296be734aa53789
#
_cell.length_a   1.000
_cell.length_b   1.000
_cell.length_c   1.000
_cell.angle_alpha   90.00
_cell.angle_beta   90.00
_cell.angle_gamma   90.00
#
_symmetry.space_group_name_H-M   'P 1'
#
loop_
_entity.id
_entity.type
_entity.pdbx_description
1 polymer ?
#
loop_
_entity_poly.entity_id
_entity_poly.type
_entity_poly.pdbx_seq_one_letter_code
_entity_poly.pdbx_strand_id
1 'polypeptide(L)'
;MKRIRLFLATALMLCSSAVHAQKYVGGDLSVLLKYEEQNATYMDKDGKAISDVLTFVKQQGWNTIRVRLFDDPSKDTDKNVCQDIKYVKKLGKRIKDAGLKFMLDIHYSDTWADPGQQIIPYAWSIWSWNPEESVYIYTKQWLMELVEAGAAPDFIQTGNEISFGMLWGFVNDGKFEEWDQLGGHLEATSDWKDYTDKHWDNFSKMLKAAGKACREECPEAKIIIHTEQCANNPTLDVAFFKRIQQYEIDYDIIGTSYYPYFKGPLSKFDEGLTQLETNFPDKEIQLVETGYPSKWAVNGTSYDYTDTYPYSHEGQRKFTEDLIATLNKHPQVNGLSWWYAEANAKGCTGDLKEGWYNASLFDNETGRALPALYELKNYNDGSTNIPIINKEDSDETWYSLDGRKLPDTPKKKGIYVNNNQKKIIAR
;
A
#
# COMPACT_ATOMS: atom_id res chain seq x y z
N MET A 1 39.37 -12.97 60.71
CA MET A 1 37.99 -12.73 60.27
C MET A 1 38.00 -12.32 58.80
N LYS A 2 37.73 -13.28 57.93
CA LYS A 2 37.71 -13.06 56.47
C LYS A 2 36.29 -12.68 56.05
N ARG A 3 36.08 -11.46 55.48
CA ARG A 3 34.80 -11.05 54.92
C ARG A 3 34.64 -11.59 53.53
N ILE A 4 33.69 -12.50 53.36
CA ILE A 4 33.23 -13.01 52.05
C ILE A 4 32.33 -11.95 51.48
N ARG A 5 32.70 -11.35 50.33
CA ARG A 5 31.83 -10.49 49.51
C ARG A 5 31.06 -11.39 48.56
N LEU A 6 29.77 -11.48 48.75
CA LEU A 6 28.83 -12.14 47.88
C LEU A 6 28.51 -11.19 46.70
N PHE A 7 28.95 -11.52 45.47
CA PHE A 7 28.54 -10.83 44.28
C PHE A 7 27.20 -11.41 43.80
N LEU A 8 26.11 -10.66 43.95
CA LEU A 8 24.84 -10.99 43.30
C LEU A 8 24.95 -10.52 41.84
N ALA A 9 25.14 -11.46 40.93
CA ALA A 9 24.99 -11.21 39.50
C ALA A 9 23.49 -11.24 39.14
N THR A 10 22.89 -10.11 39.01
CA THR A 10 21.51 -9.97 38.48
C THR A 10 21.57 -10.16 36.97
N ALA A 11 21.25 -11.37 36.49
CA ALA A 11 21.02 -11.60 35.08
C ALA A 11 19.72 -10.92 34.66
N LEU A 12 19.80 -9.75 34.02
CA LEU A 12 18.69 -9.18 33.26
C LEU A 12 18.47 -10.09 32.06
N MET A 13 17.48 -10.98 32.12
CA MET A 13 16.90 -11.59 30.93
C MET A 13 16.15 -10.48 30.18
N LEU A 14 16.78 -9.92 29.17
CA LEU A 14 16.10 -9.19 28.11
C LEU A 14 15.20 -10.22 27.38
N CYS A 15 13.95 -10.34 27.82
CA CYS A 15 12.91 -10.90 26.97
C CYS A 15 12.74 -9.90 25.80
N SER A 16 13.45 -10.11 24.70
CA SER A 16 13.08 -9.55 23.43
C SER A 16 11.74 -10.20 23.03
N SER A 17 10.63 -9.63 23.53
CA SER A 17 9.36 -9.79 22.86
C SER A 17 9.62 -9.27 21.44
N ALA A 18 9.56 -10.15 20.45
CA ALA A 18 9.48 -9.73 19.07
C ALA A 18 8.23 -8.83 18.98
N VAL A 19 8.44 -7.52 19.02
CA VAL A 19 7.39 -6.54 18.70
C VAL A 19 7.15 -6.78 17.22
N HIS A 20 6.13 -7.55 16.89
CA HIS A 20 5.65 -7.63 15.51
C HIS A 20 5.23 -6.22 15.16
N ALA A 21 5.88 -5.63 14.14
CA ALA A 21 5.49 -4.33 13.62
C ALA A 21 3.98 -4.37 13.30
N GLN A 22 3.27 -3.32 13.68
CA GLN A 22 1.84 -3.21 13.36
C GLN A 22 1.68 -3.31 11.85
N LYS A 23 0.83 -4.22 11.39
CA LYS A 23 0.49 -4.35 9.98
C LYS A 23 -0.64 -3.42 9.60
N TYR A 24 -0.55 -2.88 8.39
CA TYR A 24 -1.52 -1.98 7.78
C TYR A 24 -2.15 -2.67 6.58
N VAL A 25 -3.46 -2.83 6.59
CA VAL A 25 -4.20 -3.48 5.51
C VAL A 25 -5.41 -2.66 5.11
N GLY A 26 -5.62 -2.54 3.83
CA GLY A 26 -6.74 -1.77 3.31
C GLY A 26 -6.74 -1.67 1.79
N GLY A 27 -7.19 -0.52 1.29
CA GLY A 27 -7.25 -0.26 -0.14
C GLY A 27 -7.32 1.22 -0.46
N ASP A 28 -7.07 1.54 -1.72
CA ASP A 28 -7.34 2.85 -2.28
C ASP A 28 -8.85 2.98 -2.51
N LEU A 29 -9.46 3.97 -1.82
CA LEU A 29 -10.88 4.30 -1.93
C LEU A 29 -11.06 5.75 -2.43
N SER A 30 -10.17 6.20 -3.31
CA SER A 30 -10.10 7.58 -3.75
C SER A 30 -11.36 8.08 -4.47
N VAL A 31 -12.13 7.19 -5.09
CA VAL A 31 -13.33 7.56 -5.87
C VAL A 31 -14.63 7.29 -5.10
N LEU A 32 -14.54 6.85 -3.84
CA LEU A 32 -15.71 6.43 -3.04
C LEU A 32 -16.82 7.49 -3.01
N LEU A 33 -16.50 8.77 -2.73
CA LEU A 33 -17.50 9.83 -2.68
C LEU A 33 -18.20 10.00 -4.02
N LYS A 34 -17.49 9.81 -5.13
CA LYS A 34 -18.05 9.92 -6.47
C LYS A 34 -19.00 8.78 -6.80
N TYR A 35 -18.64 7.54 -6.42
CA TYR A 35 -19.55 6.39 -6.52
C TYR A 35 -20.81 6.59 -5.68
N GLU A 36 -20.66 7.10 -4.45
CA GLU A 36 -21.81 7.41 -3.58
C GLU A 36 -22.71 8.50 -4.20
N GLU A 37 -22.13 9.57 -4.74
CA GLU A 37 -22.85 10.65 -5.45
C GLU A 37 -23.62 10.12 -6.68
N GLN A 38 -23.11 9.08 -7.32
CA GLN A 38 -23.73 8.43 -8.48
C GLN A 38 -24.65 7.27 -8.11
N ASN A 39 -25.00 7.12 -6.81
CA ASN A 39 -25.90 6.11 -6.28
C ASN A 39 -25.42 4.66 -6.42
N ALA A 40 -24.11 4.43 -6.47
CA ALA A 40 -23.58 3.08 -6.39
C ALA A 40 -24.06 2.39 -5.12
N THR A 41 -24.49 1.13 -5.24
CA THR A 41 -25.03 0.35 -4.12
C THR A 41 -24.07 -0.76 -3.73
N TYR A 42 -23.65 -0.75 -2.48
CA TYR A 42 -22.74 -1.74 -1.91
C TYR A 42 -23.49 -2.74 -1.06
N MET A 43 -23.12 -4.02 -1.18
CA MET A 43 -23.70 -5.12 -0.42
C MET A 43 -22.60 -6.01 0.17
N ASP A 44 -22.86 -6.60 1.32
CA ASP A 44 -21.99 -7.65 1.86
C ASP A 44 -22.10 -8.96 1.05
N LYS A 45 -21.33 -9.97 1.41
CA LYS A 45 -21.34 -11.28 0.73
C LYS A 45 -22.70 -11.95 0.72
N ASP A 46 -23.56 -11.66 1.70
CA ASP A 46 -24.89 -12.26 1.87
C ASP A 46 -25.99 -11.44 1.18
N GLY A 47 -25.62 -10.28 0.56
CA GLY A 47 -26.53 -9.39 -0.15
C GLY A 47 -27.26 -8.39 0.75
N LYS A 48 -26.79 -8.20 1.98
CA LYS A 48 -27.29 -7.15 2.86
C LYS A 48 -26.64 -5.81 2.47
N ALA A 49 -27.44 -4.76 2.39
CA ALA A 49 -26.95 -3.43 2.03
C ALA A 49 -25.93 -2.89 3.03
N ILE A 50 -24.83 -2.33 2.50
CA ILE A 50 -23.79 -1.62 3.24
C ILE A 50 -24.16 -0.14 3.19
N SER A 51 -24.46 0.44 4.35
CA SER A 51 -24.82 1.84 4.48
C SER A 51 -23.62 2.80 4.47
N ASP A 52 -22.45 2.31 4.90
CA ASP A 52 -21.19 3.06 4.92
C ASP A 52 -20.03 2.11 4.67
N VAL A 53 -19.32 2.32 3.56
CA VAL A 53 -18.23 1.45 3.10
C VAL A 53 -17.05 1.48 4.07
N LEU A 54 -16.69 2.65 4.63
CA LEU A 54 -15.57 2.78 5.55
C LEU A 54 -15.80 1.99 6.85
N THR A 55 -16.99 2.10 7.41
CA THR A 55 -17.39 1.29 8.58
C THR A 55 -17.39 -0.21 8.26
N PHE A 56 -17.89 -0.58 7.09
CA PHE A 56 -17.93 -1.98 6.67
C PHE A 56 -16.53 -2.57 6.52
N VAL A 57 -15.63 -1.95 5.76
CA VAL A 57 -14.27 -2.49 5.55
C VAL A 57 -13.47 -2.55 6.86
N LYS A 58 -13.68 -1.59 7.78
CA LYS A 58 -13.11 -1.66 9.13
C LYS A 58 -13.59 -2.90 9.89
N GLN A 59 -14.88 -3.22 9.82
CA GLN A 59 -15.44 -4.44 10.42
C GLN A 59 -14.88 -5.72 9.78
N GLN A 60 -14.40 -5.65 8.53
CA GLN A 60 -13.70 -6.74 7.86
C GLN A 60 -12.19 -6.78 8.15
N GLY A 61 -11.70 -5.98 9.09
CA GLY A 61 -10.31 -6.01 9.56
C GLY A 61 -9.38 -5.02 8.87
N TRP A 62 -9.88 -4.16 7.99
CA TRP A 62 -9.07 -3.08 7.41
C TRP A 62 -8.77 -2.02 8.47
N ASN A 63 -7.58 -1.45 8.40
CA ASN A 63 -7.16 -0.40 9.33
C ASN A 63 -6.56 0.83 8.65
N THR A 64 -6.38 0.80 7.31
CA THR A 64 -5.78 1.89 6.54
C THR A 64 -6.55 2.11 5.25
N ILE A 65 -6.72 3.38 4.84
CA ILE A 65 -7.30 3.77 3.55
C ILE A 65 -6.34 4.71 2.86
N ARG A 66 -6.03 4.43 1.59
CA ARG A 66 -5.25 5.28 0.69
C ARG A 66 -6.17 6.17 -0.11
N VAL A 67 -5.80 7.45 -0.28
CA VAL A 67 -6.51 8.41 -1.12
C VAL A 67 -5.51 9.27 -1.87
N ARG A 68 -5.73 9.39 -3.20
CA ARG A 68 -4.95 10.24 -4.09
C ARG A 68 -5.32 11.72 -3.90
N LEU A 69 -4.37 12.59 -4.22
CA LEU A 69 -4.55 14.03 -4.31
C LEU A 69 -3.95 14.56 -5.60
N PHE A 70 -4.75 15.25 -6.40
CA PHE A 70 -4.35 16.02 -7.57
C PHE A 70 -4.42 17.52 -7.27
N ASP A 71 -3.67 18.35 -8.02
CA ASP A 71 -3.68 19.81 -7.82
C ASP A 71 -5.01 20.42 -8.31
N ASP A 72 -5.26 20.41 -9.61
CA ASP A 72 -6.53 20.87 -10.22
C ASP A 72 -7.07 19.85 -11.23
N PRO A 73 -7.79 18.81 -10.77
CA PRO A 73 -8.36 17.79 -11.65
C PRO A 73 -9.58 18.25 -12.44
N SER A 74 -9.98 19.53 -12.31
CA SER A 74 -11.25 20.04 -12.88
C SER A 74 -11.33 20.00 -14.40
N LYS A 75 -10.18 19.94 -15.08
CA LYS A 75 -10.08 19.90 -16.55
C LYS A 75 -9.83 18.51 -17.10
N ASP A 76 -9.62 17.51 -16.24
CA ASP A 76 -9.41 16.15 -16.70
C ASP A 76 -10.69 15.55 -17.29
N THR A 77 -10.54 14.78 -18.35
CA THR A 77 -11.65 14.08 -18.99
C THR A 77 -11.96 12.73 -18.34
N ASP A 78 -10.98 12.17 -17.62
CA ASP A 78 -11.17 10.98 -16.81
C ASP A 78 -11.97 11.32 -15.54
N LYS A 79 -13.17 10.75 -15.43
CA LYS A 79 -14.08 10.99 -14.30
C LYS A 79 -13.57 10.46 -12.97
N ASN A 80 -12.53 9.63 -12.98
CA ASN A 80 -11.87 9.07 -11.79
C ASN A 80 -10.76 10.00 -11.27
N VAL A 81 -10.37 11.01 -12.03
CA VAL A 81 -9.49 12.11 -11.64
C VAL A 81 -10.37 13.24 -11.11
N CYS A 82 -10.68 13.22 -9.83
CA CYS A 82 -11.62 14.15 -9.19
C CYS A 82 -11.20 14.56 -7.76
N GLN A 83 -10.04 14.09 -7.30
CA GLN A 83 -9.58 14.23 -5.93
C GLN A 83 -8.79 15.53 -5.75
N ASP A 84 -9.48 16.67 -5.83
CA ASP A 84 -8.94 17.96 -5.39
C ASP A 84 -8.84 18.02 -3.86
N ILE A 85 -8.22 19.04 -3.31
CA ILE A 85 -8.05 19.19 -1.86
C ILE A 85 -9.40 19.22 -1.11
N LYS A 86 -10.47 19.75 -1.71
CA LYS A 86 -11.80 19.79 -1.08
C LYS A 86 -12.41 18.40 -0.96
N TYR A 87 -12.27 17.61 -2.02
CA TYR A 87 -12.68 16.22 -2.03
C TYR A 87 -11.91 15.40 -0.99
N VAL A 88 -10.58 15.55 -0.99
CA VAL A 88 -9.70 14.79 -0.10
C VAL A 88 -9.93 15.16 1.38
N LYS A 89 -10.17 16.43 1.70
CA LYS A 89 -10.57 16.85 3.07
C LYS A 89 -11.84 16.15 3.54
N LYS A 90 -12.86 16.08 2.68
CA LYS A 90 -14.15 15.42 3.01
C LYS A 90 -13.97 13.92 3.25
N LEU A 91 -13.25 13.24 2.35
CA LEU A 91 -13.01 11.81 2.46
C LEU A 91 -12.06 11.47 3.61
N GLY A 92 -10.95 12.19 3.73
CA GLY A 92 -9.95 12.02 4.80
C GLY A 92 -10.56 12.19 6.19
N LYS A 93 -11.43 13.20 6.37
CA LYS A 93 -12.16 13.37 7.63
C LYS A 93 -13.06 12.15 7.93
N ARG A 94 -13.79 11.64 6.96
CA ARG A 94 -14.64 10.43 7.14
C ARG A 94 -13.79 9.22 7.52
N ILE A 95 -12.60 9.05 6.91
CA ILE A 95 -11.65 7.99 7.24
C ILE A 95 -11.21 8.10 8.70
N LYS A 96 -10.81 9.29 9.14
CA LYS A 96 -10.40 9.54 10.54
C LYS A 96 -11.57 9.35 11.51
N ASP A 97 -12.76 9.84 11.19
CA ASP A 97 -13.97 9.66 12.02
C ASP A 97 -14.35 8.17 12.15
N ALA A 98 -14.14 7.37 11.11
CA ALA A 98 -14.29 5.92 11.17
C ALA A 98 -13.19 5.24 12.03
N GLY A 99 -12.16 5.97 12.45
CA GLY A 99 -11.03 5.45 13.21
C GLY A 99 -10.13 4.54 12.39
N LEU A 100 -9.96 4.85 11.10
CA LEU A 100 -9.02 4.24 10.18
C LEU A 100 -7.79 5.15 10.02
N LYS A 101 -6.66 4.55 9.65
CA LYS A 101 -5.47 5.29 9.25
C LYS A 101 -5.68 5.86 7.85
N PHE A 102 -5.20 7.08 7.64
CA PHE A 102 -5.27 7.76 6.37
C PHE A 102 -3.89 7.84 5.71
N MET A 103 -3.76 7.26 4.52
CA MET A 103 -2.59 7.37 3.64
C MET A 103 -2.93 8.34 2.51
N LEU A 104 -2.25 9.47 2.50
CA LEU A 104 -2.37 10.48 1.45
C LEU A 104 -1.34 10.18 0.35
N ASP A 105 -1.79 10.09 -0.89
CA ASP A 105 -0.95 9.93 -2.07
C ASP A 105 -0.97 11.19 -2.93
N ILE A 106 0.13 11.94 -2.93
CA ILE A 106 0.22 13.22 -3.65
C ILE A 106 0.82 12.98 -5.04
N HIS A 107 0.02 13.16 -6.08
CA HIS A 107 0.48 12.99 -7.47
C HIS A 107 1.34 14.15 -7.99
N TYR A 108 1.26 15.35 -7.39
CA TYR A 108 1.91 16.57 -7.89
C TYR A 108 1.60 16.84 -9.37
N SER A 109 0.36 16.62 -9.76
CA SER A 109 -0.14 16.77 -11.13
C SER A 109 -1.63 17.11 -11.09
N ASP A 110 -2.16 17.63 -12.20
CA ASP A 110 -3.60 17.81 -12.40
C ASP A 110 -4.30 16.52 -12.86
N THR A 111 -3.51 15.53 -13.27
CA THR A 111 -3.95 14.23 -13.79
C THR A 111 -3.09 13.09 -13.22
N TRP A 112 -3.28 11.89 -13.73
CA TRP A 112 -2.47 10.74 -13.37
C TRP A 112 -0.97 11.04 -13.49
N ALA A 113 -0.22 10.77 -12.42
CA ALA A 113 1.22 10.65 -12.42
C ALA A 113 1.57 9.16 -12.27
N ASP A 114 2.32 8.62 -13.22
CA ASP A 114 2.70 7.22 -13.30
C ASP A 114 4.08 7.06 -13.98
N PRO A 115 4.64 5.84 -14.13
CA PRO A 115 5.95 5.66 -14.74
C PRO A 115 6.06 6.10 -16.21
N GLY A 116 4.94 6.36 -16.85
CA GLY A 116 4.88 6.84 -18.24
C GLY A 116 4.68 8.34 -18.37
N GLN A 117 4.25 9.01 -17.29
CA GLN A 117 4.00 10.45 -17.30
C GLN A 117 4.03 11.07 -15.90
N GLN A 118 4.69 12.21 -15.79
CA GLN A 118 4.79 13.01 -14.56
C GLN A 118 4.63 14.49 -14.95
N ILE A 119 3.38 14.85 -15.27
CA ILE A 119 3.04 16.16 -15.85
C ILE A 119 2.94 17.19 -14.73
N ILE A 120 3.58 18.31 -14.92
CA ILE A 120 3.56 19.46 -14.02
C ILE A 120 2.15 20.08 -14.00
N PRO A 121 1.59 20.43 -12.83
CA PRO A 121 0.32 21.16 -12.77
C PRO A 121 0.32 22.41 -13.62
N TYR A 122 -0.76 22.65 -14.35
CA TYR A 122 -0.86 23.80 -15.25
C TYR A 122 -0.63 25.12 -14.51
N ALA A 123 -1.21 25.29 -13.34
CA ALA A 123 -1.04 26.49 -12.53
C ALA A 123 0.43 26.77 -12.19
N TRP A 124 1.21 25.71 -11.95
CA TRP A 124 2.63 25.85 -11.65
C TRP A 124 3.42 26.26 -12.88
N SER A 125 3.01 25.89 -14.10
CA SER A 125 3.73 26.18 -15.33
C SER A 125 3.67 27.65 -15.77
N ILE A 126 2.74 28.44 -15.24
CA ILE A 126 2.52 29.83 -15.68
C ILE A 126 3.01 30.89 -14.70
N TRP A 127 3.14 30.58 -13.41
CA TRP A 127 3.26 31.65 -12.39
C TRP A 127 4.63 31.85 -11.77
N SER A 128 5.52 30.96 -11.86
CA SER A 128 6.93 31.10 -11.52
C SER A 128 7.59 29.74 -11.18
N TRP A 129 8.81 29.66 -11.53
CA TRP A 129 9.41 28.38 -11.64
C TRP A 129 10.60 28.20 -10.78
N ASN A 130 10.29 27.77 -9.63
CA ASN A 130 11.19 26.93 -8.83
C ASN A 130 10.35 25.71 -8.43
N PRO A 131 10.51 24.56 -9.10
CA PRO A 131 9.76 23.35 -8.74
C PRO A 131 9.92 22.96 -7.27
N GLU A 132 11.09 23.17 -6.70
CA GLU A 132 11.38 22.97 -5.27
C GLU A 132 10.43 23.84 -4.41
N GLU A 133 10.33 25.15 -4.72
CA GLU A 133 9.48 26.08 -4.00
C GLU A 133 7.99 25.74 -4.15
N SER A 134 7.56 25.38 -5.37
CA SER A 134 6.18 24.96 -5.64
C SER A 134 5.82 23.69 -4.85
N VAL A 135 6.65 22.65 -4.90
CA VAL A 135 6.44 21.43 -4.12
C VAL A 135 6.32 21.73 -2.62
N TYR A 136 7.21 22.58 -2.08
CA TYR A 136 7.13 22.97 -0.68
C TYR A 136 5.83 23.69 -0.32
N ILE A 137 5.48 24.74 -1.08
CA ILE A 137 4.34 25.60 -0.81
C ILE A 137 3.03 24.80 -0.90
N TYR A 138 2.84 24.06 -2.00
CA TYR A 138 1.60 23.30 -2.21
C TYR A 138 1.47 22.14 -1.24
N THR A 139 2.54 21.38 -0.99
CA THR A 139 2.51 20.30 0.02
C THR A 139 2.14 20.85 1.39
N LYS A 140 2.78 21.94 1.80
CA LYS A 140 2.51 22.60 3.08
C LYS A 140 1.06 23.06 3.17
N GLN A 141 0.56 23.75 2.15
CA GLN A 141 -0.80 24.25 2.12
C GLN A 141 -1.83 23.12 2.20
N TRP A 142 -1.67 22.06 1.40
CA TRP A 142 -2.59 20.92 1.41
C TRP A 142 -2.62 20.22 2.79
N LEU A 143 -1.45 20.02 3.39
CA LEU A 143 -1.36 19.40 4.71
C LEU A 143 -1.97 20.28 5.81
N MET A 144 -1.73 21.60 5.79
CA MET A 144 -2.40 22.54 6.71
C MET A 144 -3.92 22.42 6.58
N GLU A 145 -4.47 22.48 5.36
CA GLU A 145 -5.90 22.37 5.12
C GLU A 145 -6.49 21.02 5.57
N LEU A 146 -5.75 19.90 5.41
CA LEU A 146 -6.15 18.60 5.89
C LEU A 146 -6.15 18.53 7.43
N VAL A 147 -5.12 19.06 8.07
CA VAL A 147 -5.02 19.12 9.53
C VAL A 147 -6.18 19.96 10.12
N GLU A 148 -6.42 21.15 9.57
CA GLU A 148 -7.54 22.01 9.97
C GLU A 148 -8.92 21.35 9.80
N ALA A 149 -9.07 20.52 8.78
CA ALA A 149 -10.31 19.76 8.53
C ALA A 149 -10.47 18.54 9.44
N GLY A 150 -9.50 18.21 10.29
CA GLY A 150 -9.48 16.97 11.09
C GLY A 150 -9.22 15.71 10.25
N ALA A 151 -8.52 15.88 9.12
CA ALA A 151 -8.13 14.84 8.18
C ALA A 151 -6.60 14.68 8.11
N ALA A 152 -5.88 14.91 9.21
CA ALA A 152 -4.43 14.76 9.25
C ALA A 152 -4.02 13.34 8.82
N PRO A 153 -3.16 13.18 7.78
CA PRO A 153 -2.73 11.88 7.32
C PRO A 153 -1.81 11.20 8.34
N ASP A 154 -1.85 9.87 8.38
CA ASP A 154 -0.92 9.03 9.15
C ASP A 154 0.29 8.62 8.30
N PHE A 155 0.10 8.57 6.97
CA PHE A 155 1.12 8.30 5.96
C PHE A 155 1.00 9.31 4.84
N ILE A 156 2.14 9.78 4.31
CA ILE A 156 2.18 10.74 3.21
C ILE A 156 3.12 10.19 2.13
N GLN A 157 2.56 9.88 0.99
CA GLN A 157 3.29 9.46 -0.19
C GLN A 157 3.64 10.71 -1.01
N THR A 158 4.93 11.00 -1.13
CA THR A 158 5.45 12.20 -1.81
C THR A 158 5.78 11.89 -3.27
N GLY A 159 4.77 11.88 -4.11
CA GLY A 159 4.82 11.44 -5.49
C GLY A 159 4.35 10.00 -5.67
N ASN A 160 3.75 9.70 -6.82
CA ASN A 160 3.24 8.39 -7.20
C ASN A 160 4.13 7.75 -8.27
N GLU A 161 4.63 6.51 -7.99
CA GLU A 161 5.44 5.70 -8.90
C GLU A 161 6.61 6.47 -9.55
N ILE A 162 7.44 7.11 -8.71
CA ILE A 162 8.47 8.07 -9.11
C ILE A 162 9.83 7.43 -9.41
N SER A 163 9.90 6.16 -9.81
CA SER A 163 11.17 5.52 -10.16
C SER A 163 11.93 6.23 -11.29
N PHE A 164 11.23 6.95 -12.16
CA PHE A 164 11.83 7.83 -13.16
C PHE A 164 11.70 9.32 -12.82
N GLY A 165 11.54 9.62 -11.51
CA GLY A 165 11.42 10.99 -11.02
C GLY A 165 10.01 11.55 -11.11
N MET A 166 9.87 12.85 -10.91
CA MET A 166 8.59 13.57 -10.88
C MET A 166 8.70 14.93 -11.59
N LEU A 167 7.56 15.51 -11.98
CA LEU A 167 7.50 16.86 -12.59
C LEU A 167 8.43 16.94 -13.82
N TRP A 168 8.27 16.03 -14.77
CA TRP A 168 9.16 15.93 -15.94
C TRP A 168 9.03 17.10 -16.91
N GLY A 169 7.82 17.60 -17.08
CA GLY A 169 7.49 18.62 -18.07
C GLY A 169 6.02 18.98 -18.04
N PHE A 170 5.57 19.71 -19.02
CA PHE A 170 4.21 20.22 -19.11
C PHE A 170 3.60 19.94 -20.48
N VAL A 171 2.28 20.07 -20.58
CA VAL A 171 1.56 19.95 -21.85
C VAL A 171 1.29 21.35 -22.39
N ASN A 172 1.86 21.66 -23.57
CA ASN A 172 1.65 22.90 -24.29
C ASN A 172 1.02 22.60 -25.65
N ASP A 173 -0.16 23.19 -25.94
CA ASP A 173 -0.92 22.98 -27.17
C ASP A 173 -1.11 21.47 -27.51
N GLY A 174 -1.41 20.66 -26.49
CA GLY A 174 -1.63 19.22 -26.63
C GLY A 174 -0.36 18.37 -26.85
N LYS A 175 0.83 18.96 -26.71
CA LYS A 175 2.11 18.26 -26.81
C LYS A 175 2.84 18.31 -25.48
N PHE A 176 3.40 17.17 -25.10
CA PHE A 176 4.30 17.12 -23.95
C PHE A 176 5.65 17.76 -24.32
N GLU A 177 6.08 18.69 -23.46
CA GLU A 177 7.38 19.36 -23.53
C GLU A 177 8.17 19.03 -22.25
N GLU A 178 9.26 18.29 -22.39
CA GLU A 178 10.14 17.98 -21.28
C GLU A 178 10.87 19.24 -20.81
N TRP A 179 11.10 19.32 -19.51
CA TRP A 179 11.79 20.45 -18.93
C TRP A 179 13.24 20.12 -18.53
N ASP A 180 14.11 20.16 -19.52
CA ASP A 180 15.52 19.77 -19.39
C ASP A 180 16.29 20.52 -18.28
N GLN A 181 15.91 21.74 -17.92
CA GLN A 181 16.67 22.52 -16.94
C GLN A 181 16.20 22.37 -15.51
N LEU A 182 14.92 22.18 -15.29
CA LEU A 182 14.30 22.24 -13.96
C LEU A 182 13.46 21.01 -13.62
N GLY A 183 13.11 20.18 -14.60
CA GLY A 183 12.37 18.96 -14.40
C GLY A 183 13.15 17.90 -13.62
N GLY A 184 12.43 16.95 -13.07
CA GLY A 184 12.99 15.83 -12.31
C GLY A 184 12.92 14.50 -13.05
N HIS A 185 13.00 14.49 -14.40
CA HIS A 185 12.96 13.25 -15.19
C HIS A 185 14.27 12.49 -15.13
N LEU A 186 14.30 11.39 -14.39
CA LEU A 186 15.46 10.53 -14.22
C LEU A 186 15.63 9.56 -15.38
N GLU A 187 16.86 9.30 -15.75
CA GLU A 187 17.21 8.37 -16.81
C GLU A 187 18.02 7.18 -16.28
N ALA A 188 17.57 5.96 -16.57
CA ALA A 188 18.34 4.76 -16.29
C ALA A 188 19.57 4.69 -17.23
N THR A 189 20.64 4.04 -16.77
CA THR A 189 21.78 3.67 -17.61
C THR A 189 21.37 2.70 -18.70
N SER A 190 22.14 2.61 -19.78
CA SER A 190 21.83 1.75 -20.93
C SER A 190 21.69 0.25 -20.60
N ASP A 191 22.31 -0.19 -19.49
CA ASP A 191 22.19 -1.58 -18.99
C ASP A 191 21.09 -1.76 -17.93
N TRP A 192 20.34 -0.70 -17.62
CA TRP A 192 19.21 -0.70 -16.67
C TRP A 192 19.56 -1.16 -15.24
N LYS A 193 20.79 -0.90 -14.78
CA LYS A 193 21.23 -1.29 -13.44
C LYS A 193 21.43 -0.11 -12.48
N ASP A 194 21.49 1.09 -13.00
CA ASP A 194 21.65 2.33 -12.25
C ASP A 194 21.00 3.48 -13.03
N TYR A 195 21.12 4.68 -12.50
CA TYR A 195 20.70 5.92 -13.14
C TYR A 195 21.91 6.74 -13.61
N THR A 196 21.71 7.54 -14.66
CA THR A 196 22.64 8.61 -15.00
C THR A 196 22.52 9.72 -13.93
N ASP A 197 23.43 10.71 -13.97
CA ASP A 197 23.33 11.84 -13.02
C ASP A 197 22.31 12.91 -13.47
N LYS A 198 21.70 12.73 -14.65
CA LYS A 198 20.75 13.69 -15.21
C LYS A 198 19.58 13.90 -14.26
N HIS A 199 19.29 15.14 -13.95
CA HIS A 199 18.17 15.63 -13.15
C HIS A 199 18.09 15.19 -11.67
N TRP A 200 19.05 14.39 -11.17
CA TRP A 200 19.05 13.98 -9.76
C TRP A 200 19.12 15.14 -8.79
N ASP A 201 19.88 16.20 -9.12
CA ASP A 201 19.94 17.40 -8.29
C ASP A 201 18.59 18.10 -8.18
N ASN A 202 17.84 18.23 -9.28
CA ASN A 202 16.52 18.84 -9.29
C ASN A 202 15.51 17.95 -8.52
N PHE A 203 15.48 16.67 -8.86
CA PHE A 203 14.60 15.69 -8.24
C PHE A 203 14.81 15.62 -6.72
N SER A 204 16.07 15.58 -6.28
CA SER A 204 16.38 15.52 -4.85
C SER A 204 15.93 16.77 -4.09
N LYS A 205 16.03 17.97 -4.69
CA LYS A 205 15.52 19.22 -4.11
C LYS A 205 14.00 19.19 -3.95
N MET A 206 13.28 18.70 -4.95
CA MET A 206 11.82 18.54 -4.89
C MET A 206 11.40 17.61 -3.76
N LEU A 207 12.02 16.42 -3.64
CA LEU A 207 11.71 15.48 -2.57
C LEU A 207 12.09 16.01 -1.18
N LYS A 208 13.22 16.71 -1.04
CA LYS A 208 13.57 17.37 0.22
C LYS A 208 12.56 18.45 0.59
N ALA A 209 12.07 19.20 -0.38
CA ALA A 209 11.05 20.22 -0.17
C ALA A 209 9.72 19.62 0.29
N ALA A 210 9.29 18.51 -0.34
CA ALA A 210 8.12 17.73 0.08
C ALA A 210 8.28 17.20 1.51
N GLY A 211 9.38 16.53 1.80
CA GLY A 211 9.68 15.97 3.11
C GLY A 211 9.71 17.04 4.20
N LYS A 212 10.32 18.20 3.93
CA LYS A 212 10.33 19.34 4.85
C LYS A 212 8.91 19.80 5.19
N ALA A 213 8.06 20.00 4.19
CA ALA A 213 6.66 20.39 4.41
C ALA A 213 5.89 19.33 5.23
N CYS A 214 6.10 18.03 4.95
CA CYS A 214 5.50 16.94 5.70
C CYS A 214 5.91 16.97 7.18
N ARG A 215 7.20 17.13 7.48
CA ARG A 215 7.68 17.18 8.87
C ARG A 215 7.20 18.42 9.63
N GLU A 216 7.03 19.55 8.93
CA GLU A 216 6.52 20.78 9.55
C GLU A 216 5.03 20.68 9.93
N GLU A 217 4.19 20.14 9.05
CA GLU A 217 2.73 20.16 9.21
C GLU A 217 2.15 18.86 9.81
N CYS A 218 2.81 17.73 9.58
CA CYS A 218 2.40 16.41 10.04
C CYS A 218 3.59 15.63 10.61
N PRO A 219 4.22 16.09 11.71
CA PRO A 219 5.46 15.51 12.23
C PRO A 219 5.33 14.02 12.63
N GLU A 220 4.13 13.57 12.98
CA GLU A 220 3.86 12.17 13.37
C GLU A 220 3.57 11.27 12.15
N ALA A 221 3.36 11.84 10.96
CA ALA A 221 3.10 11.06 9.76
C ALA A 221 4.39 10.43 9.24
N LYS A 222 4.27 9.20 8.73
CA LYS A 222 5.38 8.54 8.05
C LYS A 222 5.40 8.93 6.57
N ILE A 223 6.58 9.28 6.07
CA ILE A 223 6.79 9.63 4.66
C ILE A 223 7.12 8.38 3.86
N ILE A 224 6.41 8.19 2.74
CA ILE A 224 6.58 7.08 1.81
C ILE A 224 7.17 7.61 0.50
N ILE A 225 8.23 6.99 0.01
CA ILE A 225 8.69 7.13 -1.38
C ILE A 225 8.24 5.90 -2.15
N HIS A 226 7.49 6.11 -3.24
CA HIS A 226 6.80 5.08 -3.98
C HIS A 226 7.43 4.80 -5.35
N THR A 227 7.82 3.55 -5.57
CA THR A 227 8.32 3.03 -6.85
C THR A 227 7.53 1.81 -7.31
N GLU A 228 7.72 1.39 -8.58
CA GLU A 228 7.03 0.22 -9.15
C GLU A 228 8.02 -0.81 -9.73
N GLN A 229 9.32 -0.65 -9.45
CA GLN A 229 10.36 -1.49 -10.05
C GLN A 229 10.68 -2.76 -9.26
N CYS A 230 10.18 -2.90 -8.03
CA CYS A 230 10.51 -3.99 -7.12
C CYS A 230 10.45 -5.39 -7.76
N ALA A 231 9.40 -5.70 -8.54
CA ALA A 231 9.29 -6.98 -9.24
C ALA A 231 9.85 -6.95 -10.67
N ASN A 232 9.83 -5.79 -11.33
CA ASN A 232 10.21 -5.66 -12.72
C ASN A 232 11.73 -5.58 -12.90
N ASN A 233 12.37 -4.73 -12.10
CA ASN A 233 13.82 -4.53 -12.10
C ASN A 233 14.33 -4.21 -10.69
N PRO A 234 14.47 -5.22 -9.82
CA PRO A 234 14.92 -5.02 -8.43
C PRO A 234 16.28 -4.33 -8.31
N THR A 235 17.16 -4.54 -9.29
CA THR A 235 18.49 -3.91 -9.30
C THR A 235 18.38 -2.39 -9.47
N LEU A 236 17.53 -1.94 -10.39
CA LEU A 236 17.28 -0.52 -10.61
C LEU A 236 16.55 0.11 -9.41
N ASP A 237 15.62 -0.62 -8.80
CA ASP A 237 14.90 -0.17 -7.61
C ASP A 237 15.86 0.05 -6.42
N VAL A 238 16.76 -0.90 -6.19
CA VAL A 238 17.82 -0.76 -5.19
C VAL A 238 18.75 0.42 -5.51
N ALA A 239 19.11 0.62 -6.78
CA ALA A 239 19.93 1.76 -7.20
C ALA A 239 19.23 3.10 -6.93
N PHE A 240 17.91 3.18 -7.20
CA PHE A 240 17.09 4.35 -6.88
C PHE A 240 17.19 4.73 -5.40
N PHE A 241 16.88 3.80 -4.50
CA PHE A 241 16.91 4.06 -3.06
C PHE A 241 18.34 4.32 -2.52
N LYS A 242 19.38 3.75 -3.12
CA LYS A 242 20.78 4.12 -2.80
C LYS A 242 21.07 5.57 -3.15
N ARG A 243 20.58 6.06 -4.29
CA ARG A 243 20.71 7.47 -4.65
C ARG A 243 19.89 8.37 -3.74
N ILE A 244 18.67 7.96 -3.34
CA ILE A 244 17.88 8.66 -2.32
C ILE A 244 18.69 8.84 -1.02
N GLN A 245 19.41 7.80 -0.57
CA GLN A 245 20.30 7.91 0.60
C GLN A 245 21.51 8.82 0.34
N GLN A 246 22.16 8.74 -0.83
CA GLN A 246 23.29 9.61 -1.19
C GLN A 246 22.91 11.09 -1.17
N TYR A 247 21.72 11.41 -1.62
CA TYR A 247 21.18 12.76 -1.58
C TYR A 247 20.59 13.15 -0.22
N GLU A 248 20.68 12.28 0.81
CA GLU A 248 20.18 12.55 2.17
C GLU A 248 18.70 12.98 2.17
N ILE A 249 17.86 12.31 1.39
CA ILE A 249 16.43 12.55 1.33
C ILE A 249 15.77 11.84 2.51
N ASP A 250 14.97 12.59 3.28
CA ASP A 250 14.25 12.08 4.45
C ASP A 250 12.99 11.31 4.05
N TYR A 251 12.90 10.06 4.49
CA TYR A 251 11.72 9.21 4.33
C TYR A 251 11.75 8.04 5.34
N ASP A 252 10.61 7.45 5.61
CA ASP A 252 10.44 6.36 6.57
C ASP A 252 10.21 5.01 5.90
N ILE A 253 9.47 4.98 4.78
CA ILE A 253 8.91 3.79 4.17
C ILE A 253 9.24 3.72 2.69
N ILE A 254 9.65 2.54 2.23
CA ILE A 254 9.69 2.18 0.82
C ILE A 254 8.30 1.72 0.41
N GLY A 255 7.62 2.49 -0.43
CA GLY A 255 6.37 2.10 -1.08
C GLY A 255 6.62 1.39 -2.39
N THR A 256 5.86 0.35 -2.70
CA THR A 256 5.96 -0.34 -3.99
C THR A 256 4.61 -0.72 -4.55
N SER A 257 4.48 -0.75 -5.88
CA SER A 257 3.36 -1.34 -6.61
C SER A 257 3.70 -2.75 -7.10
N TYR A 258 2.73 -3.66 -7.04
CA TYR A 258 2.86 -4.96 -7.67
C TYR A 258 1.56 -5.43 -8.32
N TYR A 259 1.62 -5.63 -9.61
CA TYR A 259 0.53 -6.18 -10.43
C TYR A 259 1.09 -7.35 -11.26
N PRO A 260 0.72 -8.61 -10.98
CA PRO A 260 1.34 -9.76 -11.64
C PRO A 260 1.22 -9.72 -13.16
N TYR A 261 0.08 -9.28 -13.67
CA TYR A 261 -0.19 -9.19 -15.11
C TYR A 261 0.65 -8.12 -15.84
N PHE A 262 1.32 -7.20 -15.12
CA PHE A 262 2.28 -6.24 -15.68
C PHE A 262 3.73 -6.56 -15.34
N LYS A 263 3.98 -7.08 -14.14
CA LYS A 263 5.33 -7.15 -13.54
C LYS A 263 5.89 -8.58 -13.44
N GLY A 264 5.09 -9.60 -13.76
CA GLY A 264 5.54 -10.99 -13.68
C GLY A 264 5.11 -11.72 -12.39
N PRO A 265 5.63 -12.95 -12.15
CA PRO A 265 5.14 -13.81 -11.09
C PRO A 265 5.47 -13.30 -9.68
N LEU A 266 4.70 -13.78 -8.68
CA LEU A 266 4.95 -13.50 -7.25
C LEU A 266 6.38 -13.82 -6.82
N SER A 267 7.04 -14.82 -7.43
CA SER A 267 8.43 -15.16 -7.11
C SER A 267 9.43 -14.04 -7.45
N LYS A 268 9.17 -13.25 -8.49
CA LYS A 268 9.99 -12.06 -8.79
C LYS A 268 9.75 -10.94 -7.78
N PHE A 269 8.52 -10.80 -7.31
CA PHE A 269 8.21 -9.83 -6.27
C PHE A 269 8.85 -10.22 -4.93
N ASP A 270 8.79 -11.51 -4.55
CA ASP A 270 9.47 -12.12 -3.39
C ASP A 270 11.01 -11.84 -3.43
N GLU A 271 11.62 -12.02 -4.61
CA GLU A 271 13.03 -11.70 -4.86
C GLU A 271 13.31 -10.20 -4.70
N GLY A 272 12.47 -9.35 -5.27
CA GLY A 272 12.60 -7.89 -5.18
C GLY A 272 12.52 -7.40 -3.73
N LEU A 273 11.54 -7.88 -2.96
CA LEU A 273 11.41 -7.56 -1.55
C LEU A 273 12.65 -8.00 -0.77
N THR A 274 13.18 -9.20 -1.04
CA THR A 274 14.43 -9.68 -0.42
C THR A 274 15.61 -8.75 -0.71
N GLN A 275 15.71 -8.22 -1.93
CA GLN A 275 16.77 -7.26 -2.28
C GLN A 275 16.59 -5.92 -1.55
N LEU A 276 15.35 -5.41 -1.42
CA LEU A 276 15.08 -4.20 -0.65
C LEU A 276 15.42 -4.38 0.83
N GLU A 277 14.96 -5.45 1.47
CA GLU A 277 15.26 -5.76 2.89
C GLU A 277 16.78 -5.89 3.14
N THR A 278 17.50 -6.52 2.21
CA THR A 278 18.95 -6.71 2.33
C THR A 278 19.73 -5.40 2.24
N ASN A 279 19.30 -4.49 1.35
CA ASN A 279 20.01 -3.22 1.12
C ASN A 279 19.54 -2.10 2.06
N PHE A 280 18.33 -2.16 2.60
CA PHE A 280 17.71 -1.13 3.46
C PHE A 280 17.12 -1.72 4.75
N PRO A 281 17.97 -2.34 5.61
CA PRO A 281 17.49 -3.09 6.78
C PRO A 281 16.76 -2.23 7.83
N ASP A 282 16.93 -0.92 7.79
CA ASP A 282 16.32 0.03 8.73
C ASP A 282 15.02 0.65 8.21
N LYS A 283 14.57 0.27 7.00
CA LYS A 283 13.35 0.83 6.40
C LYS A 283 12.18 -0.13 6.48
N GLU A 284 11.00 0.40 6.76
CA GLU A 284 9.74 -0.33 6.55
C GLU A 284 9.43 -0.38 5.05
N ILE A 285 8.71 -1.42 4.62
CA ILE A 285 8.25 -1.59 3.24
C ILE A 285 6.73 -1.72 3.24
N GLN A 286 6.05 -1.05 2.30
CA GLN A 286 4.61 -1.19 2.11
C GLN A 286 4.28 -1.46 0.64
N LEU A 287 3.47 -2.49 0.41
CA LEU A 287 2.80 -2.68 -0.87
C LEU A 287 1.62 -1.71 -0.90
N VAL A 288 1.83 -0.54 -1.52
CA VAL A 288 0.87 0.56 -1.53
C VAL A 288 -0.15 0.44 -2.67
N GLU A 289 0.16 -0.39 -3.67
CA GLU A 289 -0.75 -0.72 -4.76
C GLU A 289 -0.63 -2.16 -5.20
N THR A 290 -1.76 -2.85 -5.31
CA THR A 290 -1.88 -4.17 -5.93
C THR A 290 -3.32 -4.42 -6.38
N GLY A 291 -3.51 -5.41 -7.22
CA GLY A 291 -4.83 -5.83 -7.65
C GLY A 291 -4.77 -7.04 -8.57
N TYR A 292 -5.89 -7.74 -8.70
CA TYR A 292 -6.07 -8.84 -9.64
C TYR A 292 -7.50 -8.83 -10.19
N PRO A 293 -7.69 -9.01 -11.50
CA PRO A 293 -9.02 -8.97 -12.10
C PRO A 293 -9.87 -10.19 -11.73
N SER A 294 -11.18 -9.96 -11.62
CA SER A 294 -12.15 -10.98 -11.20
C SER A 294 -13.00 -11.55 -12.36
N LYS A 295 -12.97 -10.96 -13.57
CA LYS A 295 -13.82 -11.39 -14.69
C LYS A 295 -13.10 -11.41 -16.05
N TRP A 296 -12.28 -10.42 -16.38
CA TRP A 296 -11.55 -10.30 -17.65
C TRP A 296 -10.22 -9.58 -17.43
N ALA A 297 -9.30 -9.70 -18.38
CA ALA A 297 -8.00 -9.05 -18.31
C ALA A 297 -8.10 -7.53 -18.17
N VAL A 298 -7.17 -6.95 -17.41
CA VAL A 298 -6.94 -5.50 -17.42
C VAL A 298 -6.25 -5.11 -18.75
N ASN A 299 -6.56 -3.93 -19.28
CA ASN A 299 -5.93 -3.44 -20.49
C ASN A 299 -4.40 -3.34 -20.32
N GLY A 300 -3.65 -3.73 -21.33
CA GLY A 300 -2.18 -3.72 -21.29
C GLY A 300 -1.53 -4.89 -20.55
N THR A 301 -2.31 -5.92 -20.16
CA THR A 301 -1.80 -7.16 -19.56
C THR A 301 -0.68 -7.76 -20.41
N SER A 302 0.49 -7.97 -19.80
CA SER A 302 1.70 -8.53 -20.44
C SER A 302 1.94 -10.00 -20.07
N TYR A 303 1.39 -10.47 -18.94
CA TYR A 303 1.55 -11.84 -18.44
C TYR A 303 0.19 -12.46 -18.15
N ASP A 304 -0.02 -13.70 -18.59
CA ASP A 304 -1.22 -14.47 -18.34
C ASP A 304 -1.00 -15.47 -17.17
N TYR A 305 -1.81 -15.36 -16.13
CA TYR A 305 -1.81 -16.26 -14.97
C TYR A 305 -3.14 -16.99 -14.80
N THR A 306 -3.97 -17.06 -15.85
CA THR A 306 -5.31 -17.66 -15.75
C THR A 306 -5.30 -19.16 -15.46
N ASP A 307 -4.20 -19.86 -15.72
CA ASP A 307 -4.02 -21.27 -15.31
C ASP A 307 -3.89 -21.41 -13.78
N THR A 308 -3.34 -20.40 -13.09
CA THR A 308 -3.16 -20.41 -11.63
C THR A 308 -4.26 -19.63 -10.93
N TYR A 309 -4.62 -18.48 -11.47
CA TYR A 309 -5.65 -17.56 -10.97
C TYR A 309 -6.63 -17.24 -12.08
N PRO A 310 -7.62 -18.11 -12.37
CA PRO A 310 -8.65 -17.83 -13.39
C PRO A 310 -9.33 -16.48 -13.14
N TYR A 311 -9.71 -15.76 -14.18
CA TYR A 311 -10.52 -14.54 -14.06
C TYR A 311 -11.90 -14.87 -13.49
N SER A 312 -11.94 -14.97 -12.18
CA SER A 312 -13.11 -15.29 -11.38
C SER A 312 -12.96 -14.72 -9.97
N HIS A 313 -14.05 -14.62 -9.22
CA HIS A 313 -14.02 -14.20 -7.83
C HIS A 313 -13.08 -15.08 -6.98
N GLU A 314 -13.05 -16.38 -7.25
CA GLU A 314 -12.19 -17.33 -6.56
C GLU A 314 -10.72 -17.20 -7.00
N GLY A 315 -10.46 -16.97 -8.28
CA GLY A 315 -9.09 -16.73 -8.76
C GLY A 315 -8.50 -15.43 -8.17
N GLN A 316 -9.30 -14.37 -8.06
CA GLN A 316 -8.90 -13.14 -7.38
C GLN A 316 -8.61 -13.41 -5.88
N ARG A 317 -9.48 -14.18 -5.19
CA ARG A 317 -9.26 -14.58 -3.81
C ARG A 317 -7.97 -15.39 -3.64
N LYS A 318 -7.74 -16.37 -4.52
CA LYS A 318 -6.54 -17.21 -4.49
C LYS A 318 -5.26 -16.40 -4.70
N PHE A 319 -5.26 -15.46 -5.65
CA PHE A 319 -4.15 -14.52 -5.80
C PHE A 319 -3.90 -13.72 -4.50
N THR A 320 -4.96 -13.22 -3.86
CA THR A 320 -4.87 -12.47 -2.59
C THR A 320 -4.25 -13.33 -1.48
N GLU A 321 -4.67 -14.59 -1.37
CA GLU A 321 -4.11 -15.56 -0.41
C GLU A 321 -2.60 -15.79 -0.62
N ASP A 322 -2.18 -16.05 -1.86
CA ASP A 322 -0.78 -16.31 -2.20
C ASP A 322 0.09 -15.04 -2.07
N LEU A 323 -0.48 -13.86 -2.37
CA LEU A 323 0.17 -12.59 -2.11
C LEU A 323 0.43 -12.38 -0.62
N ILE A 324 -0.59 -12.57 0.23
CA ILE A 324 -0.47 -12.48 1.69
C ILE A 324 0.58 -13.46 2.21
N ALA A 325 0.58 -14.69 1.71
CA ALA A 325 1.58 -15.68 2.08
C ALA A 325 3.00 -15.25 1.69
N THR A 326 3.14 -14.57 0.54
CA THR A 326 4.44 -14.00 0.10
C THR A 326 4.86 -12.86 1.03
N LEU A 327 4.00 -11.86 1.26
CA LEU A 327 4.31 -10.72 2.12
C LEU A 327 4.66 -11.13 3.56
N ASN A 328 4.04 -12.20 4.09
CA ASN A 328 4.31 -12.69 5.44
C ASN A 328 5.70 -13.34 5.61
N LYS A 329 6.44 -13.60 4.53
CA LYS A 329 7.84 -14.04 4.61
C LYS A 329 8.81 -12.88 4.88
N HIS A 330 8.37 -11.64 4.66
CA HIS A 330 9.17 -10.42 4.71
C HIS A 330 8.86 -9.61 5.97
N PRO A 331 9.71 -9.64 7.00
CA PRO A 331 9.43 -8.99 8.28
C PRO A 331 9.38 -7.47 8.22
N GLN A 332 10.03 -6.84 7.23
CA GLN A 332 9.98 -5.39 7.04
C GLN A 332 8.73 -4.95 6.28
N VAL A 333 8.02 -5.87 5.61
CA VAL A 333 6.78 -5.54 4.91
C VAL A 333 5.62 -5.48 5.90
N ASN A 334 5.11 -4.28 6.11
CA ASN A 334 4.03 -4.04 7.07
C ASN A 334 2.77 -3.39 6.49
N GLY A 335 2.71 -3.18 5.16
CA GLY A 335 1.55 -2.57 4.49
C GLY A 335 1.08 -3.36 3.28
N LEU A 336 -0.26 -3.44 3.10
CA LEU A 336 -0.94 -4.02 1.95
C LEU A 336 -2.16 -3.18 1.60
N SER A 337 -2.13 -2.51 0.45
CA SER A 337 -3.22 -1.67 -0.05
C SER A 337 -3.71 -2.17 -1.42
N TRP A 338 -5.00 -2.51 -1.51
CA TRP A 338 -5.63 -2.92 -2.76
C TRP A 338 -6.03 -1.71 -3.58
N TRP A 339 -5.59 -1.66 -4.84
CA TRP A 339 -5.88 -0.58 -5.77
C TRP A 339 -7.33 -0.59 -6.25
N TYR A 340 -7.98 0.58 -6.23
CA TYR A 340 -9.31 0.78 -6.80
C TYR A 340 -10.40 -0.14 -6.19
N ALA A 341 -10.28 -0.36 -4.88
CA ALA A 341 -11.04 -1.40 -4.18
C ALA A 341 -12.56 -1.17 -4.20
N GLU A 342 -13.00 0.11 -4.25
CA GLU A 342 -14.39 0.53 -4.18
C GLU A 342 -15.15 0.50 -5.52
N ALA A 343 -14.47 0.31 -6.63
CA ALA A 343 -15.10 0.40 -7.95
C ALA A 343 -16.32 -0.51 -8.06
N ASN A 344 -17.47 0.07 -8.41
CA ASN A 344 -18.75 -0.64 -8.41
C ASN A 344 -19.78 0.04 -9.32
N ALA A 345 -20.22 -0.66 -10.37
CA ALA A 345 -21.24 -0.15 -11.28
C ALA A 345 -22.68 -0.32 -10.80
N LYS A 346 -22.92 -1.14 -9.79
CA LYS A 346 -24.29 -1.46 -9.34
C LYS A 346 -25.02 -0.25 -8.82
N GLY A 347 -26.08 0.13 -9.50
CA GLY A 347 -26.88 1.32 -9.17
C GLY A 347 -26.26 2.65 -9.61
N CYS A 348 -25.03 2.63 -10.12
CA CYS A 348 -24.34 3.83 -10.58
C CYS A 348 -25.06 4.45 -11.77
N THR A 349 -25.43 5.72 -11.64
CA THR A 349 -26.15 6.50 -12.68
C THR A 349 -25.20 7.23 -13.64
N GLY A 350 -23.91 7.27 -13.33
CA GLY A 350 -22.87 7.89 -14.14
C GLY A 350 -22.04 6.89 -14.93
N ASP A 351 -20.94 7.39 -15.46
CA ASP A 351 -20.02 6.71 -16.37
C ASP A 351 -18.64 6.43 -15.76
N LEU A 352 -18.56 6.23 -14.44
CA LEU A 352 -17.32 5.88 -13.71
C LEU A 352 -16.74 4.51 -14.09
N LYS A 353 -17.02 4.01 -15.27
CA LYS A 353 -16.53 2.71 -15.74
C LYS A 353 -15.11 2.84 -16.26
N GLU A 354 -14.19 2.22 -15.56
CA GLU A 354 -12.77 2.22 -15.85
C GLU A 354 -12.25 0.84 -16.23
N GLY A 355 -11.06 0.77 -16.87
CA GLY A 355 -10.38 -0.47 -17.18
C GLY A 355 -10.05 -1.32 -15.94
N TRP A 356 -9.83 -0.68 -14.80
CA TRP A 356 -9.56 -1.30 -13.50
C TRP A 356 -10.79 -1.76 -12.72
N TYR A 357 -11.93 -1.35 -13.13
CA TYR A 357 -13.23 -1.62 -12.58
C TYR A 357 -13.50 -3.11 -12.28
N ASN A 358 -12.92 -3.98 -13.04
CA ASN A 358 -12.99 -5.43 -12.89
C ASN A 358 -11.92 -6.01 -11.92
N ALA A 359 -10.97 -5.21 -11.48
CA ALA A 359 -10.01 -5.56 -10.44
C ALA A 359 -10.41 -5.09 -9.04
N SER A 360 -11.60 -4.47 -8.89
CA SER A 360 -12.16 -4.03 -7.61
C SER A 360 -12.50 -5.20 -6.67
N LEU A 361 -12.87 -4.84 -5.44
CA LEU A 361 -13.29 -5.79 -4.42
C LEU A 361 -14.81 -5.86 -4.24
N PHE A 362 -15.55 -5.25 -5.17
CA PHE A 362 -17.01 -5.36 -5.26
C PHE A 362 -17.41 -5.81 -6.67
N ASP A 363 -18.42 -6.67 -6.74
CA ASP A 363 -18.97 -7.15 -8.00
C ASP A 363 -19.82 -6.07 -8.67
N ASN A 364 -19.49 -5.73 -9.90
CA ASN A 364 -20.11 -4.65 -10.65
C ASN A 364 -21.56 -4.86 -11.05
N GLU A 365 -22.04 -6.09 -11.05
CA GLU A 365 -23.41 -6.43 -11.41
C GLU A 365 -24.32 -6.51 -10.19
N THR A 366 -23.79 -7.02 -9.08
CA THR A 366 -24.56 -7.26 -7.86
C THR A 366 -24.28 -6.25 -6.75
N GLY A 367 -23.15 -5.56 -6.79
CA GLY A 367 -22.66 -4.67 -5.72
C GLY A 367 -22.11 -5.43 -4.51
N ARG A 368 -21.99 -6.76 -4.59
CA ARG A 368 -21.55 -7.58 -3.46
C ARG A 368 -20.05 -7.53 -3.28
N ALA A 369 -19.64 -7.44 -2.01
CA ALA A 369 -18.23 -7.60 -1.64
C ALA A 369 -17.72 -8.99 -2.04
N LEU A 370 -16.58 -9.02 -2.73
CA LEU A 370 -15.95 -10.21 -3.27
C LEU A 370 -15.15 -10.98 -2.19
N PRO A 371 -14.92 -12.29 -2.38
CA PRO A 371 -14.17 -13.11 -1.42
C PRO A 371 -12.78 -12.54 -1.09
N ALA A 372 -12.10 -11.93 -2.06
CA ALA A 372 -10.78 -11.31 -1.87
C ALA A 372 -10.80 -10.18 -0.82
N LEU A 373 -11.91 -9.40 -0.70
CA LEU A 373 -12.05 -8.39 0.34
C LEU A 373 -11.93 -8.98 1.75
N TYR A 374 -12.56 -10.12 1.95
CA TYR A 374 -12.54 -10.82 3.24
C TYR A 374 -11.22 -11.54 3.51
N GLU A 375 -10.47 -11.88 2.45
CA GLU A 375 -9.14 -12.51 2.56
C GLU A 375 -8.10 -11.54 3.12
N LEU A 376 -8.19 -10.25 2.79
CA LEU A 376 -7.22 -9.22 3.18
C LEU A 376 -6.96 -9.14 4.70
N LYS A 377 -7.97 -9.41 5.54
CA LYS A 377 -7.81 -9.43 7.01
C LYS A 377 -6.73 -10.39 7.50
N ASN A 378 -6.48 -11.48 6.75
CA ASN A 378 -5.52 -12.50 7.13
C ASN A 378 -4.08 -11.97 7.11
N TYR A 379 -3.81 -10.86 6.42
CA TYR A 379 -2.53 -10.16 6.48
C TYR A 379 -2.31 -9.49 7.85
N ASN A 380 -3.36 -8.94 8.46
CA ASN A 380 -3.28 -8.24 9.75
C ASN A 380 -3.23 -9.20 10.95
N ASP A 381 -3.88 -10.36 10.84
CA ASP A 381 -4.02 -11.31 11.95
C ASP A 381 -2.71 -12.03 12.32
N GLY A 382 -1.63 -11.83 11.56
CA GLY A 382 -0.35 -12.50 11.79
C GLY A 382 -0.45 -14.03 11.71
N SER A 383 -1.53 -14.54 11.13
CA SER A 383 -1.72 -15.96 10.91
C SER A 383 -0.70 -16.45 9.89
N THR A 384 0.47 -16.85 10.37
CA THR A 384 1.28 -17.80 9.60
C THR A 384 0.34 -18.94 9.22
N ASN A 385 0.22 -19.23 7.92
CA ASN A 385 -0.52 -20.38 7.42
C ASN A 385 0.01 -21.68 8.04
N ILE A 386 -0.42 -21.96 9.26
CA ILE A 386 -0.59 -23.33 9.67
C ILE A 386 -1.86 -23.76 8.96
N PRO A 387 -1.84 -24.75 8.05
CA PRO A 387 -3.04 -25.18 7.36
C PRO A 387 -4.14 -25.38 8.39
N ILE A 388 -5.23 -24.61 8.29
CA ILE A 388 -6.44 -24.91 9.06
C ILE A 388 -6.91 -26.25 8.50
N ILE A 389 -6.59 -27.33 9.21
CA ILE A 389 -7.18 -28.62 8.96
C ILE A 389 -8.67 -28.43 9.22
N ASN A 390 -9.46 -28.43 8.14
CA ASN A 390 -10.90 -28.30 8.20
C ASN A 390 -11.45 -29.27 9.23
N LYS A 391 -12.27 -28.77 10.12
CA LYS A 391 -12.96 -29.46 11.18
C LYS A 391 -14.05 -30.38 10.59
N GLU A 392 -13.64 -31.52 10.07
CA GLU A 392 -14.53 -32.65 9.78
C GLU A 392 -14.03 -33.98 10.32
N ASP A 393 -13.07 -34.00 11.27
CA ASP A 393 -12.75 -35.22 11.99
C ASP A 393 -12.76 -34.96 13.50
N SER A 394 -13.70 -35.60 14.16
CA SER A 394 -13.93 -35.59 15.61
C SER A 394 -12.90 -36.40 16.40
N ASP A 395 -11.67 -36.48 15.96
CA ASP A 395 -10.61 -37.14 16.68
C ASP A 395 -9.86 -36.13 17.57
N GLU A 396 -9.88 -36.38 18.87
CA GLU A 396 -9.11 -35.64 19.89
C GLU A 396 -7.60 -35.82 19.67
N THR A 397 -7.04 -35.09 18.71
CA THR A 397 -5.61 -35.15 18.40
C THR A 397 -4.83 -34.18 19.27
N TRP A 398 -3.80 -34.69 19.95
CA TRP A 398 -2.92 -33.90 20.81
C TRP A 398 -1.56 -33.67 20.14
N TYR A 399 -1.00 -32.48 20.37
CA TYR A 399 0.34 -32.11 19.90
C TYR A 399 1.20 -31.56 21.05
N SER A 400 2.49 -31.78 21.00
CA SER A 400 3.46 -31.07 21.80
C SER A 400 3.64 -29.61 21.29
N LEU A 401 4.25 -28.73 22.10
CA LEU A 401 4.47 -27.33 21.71
C LEU A 401 5.41 -27.17 20.51
N ASP A 402 6.23 -28.17 20.21
CA ASP A 402 7.11 -28.22 19.03
C ASP A 402 6.39 -28.80 17.78
N GLY A 403 5.06 -28.99 17.85
CA GLY A 403 4.23 -29.42 16.74
C GLY A 403 4.20 -30.92 16.45
N ARG A 404 4.77 -31.76 17.29
CA ARG A 404 4.72 -33.21 17.10
C ARG A 404 3.37 -33.78 17.54
N LYS A 405 2.75 -34.59 16.69
CA LYS A 405 1.52 -35.32 17.02
C LYS A 405 1.82 -36.35 18.10
N LEU A 406 1.01 -36.38 19.16
CA LEU A 406 1.09 -37.35 20.24
C LEU A 406 0.16 -38.52 19.96
N PRO A 407 0.56 -39.76 20.27
CA PRO A 407 -0.24 -40.96 20.02
C PRO A 407 -1.52 -41.00 20.87
N ASP A 408 -1.50 -40.40 22.08
CA ASP A 408 -2.58 -40.39 23.04
C ASP A 408 -2.65 -39.07 23.82
N THR A 409 -3.73 -38.91 24.62
CA THR A 409 -3.87 -37.80 25.57
C THR A 409 -2.65 -37.73 26.51
N PRO A 410 -1.97 -36.58 26.63
CA PRO A 410 -0.78 -36.44 27.45
C PRO A 410 -1.06 -36.75 28.92
N LYS A 411 -0.26 -37.66 29.52
CA LYS A 411 -0.35 -38.03 30.93
C LYS A 411 0.67 -37.29 31.81
N LYS A 412 1.65 -36.64 31.22
CA LYS A 412 2.66 -35.88 31.95
C LYS A 412 2.21 -34.42 32.10
N LYS A 413 2.55 -33.82 33.25
CA LYS A 413 2.35 -32.37 33.47
C LYS A 413 3.09 -31.58 32.41
N GLY A 414 2.38 -30.69 31.73
CA GLY A 414 2.93 -29.88 30.63
C GLY A 414 1.91 -29.04 29.91
N ILE A 415 2.39 -28.34 28.91
CA ILE A 415 1.56 -27.55 28.01
C ILE A 415 1.48 -28.27 26.66
N TYR A 416 0.30 -28.46 26.16
CA TYR A 416 0.00 -29.20 24.94
C TYR A 416 -1.02 -28.40 24.08
N VAL A 417 -1.17 -28.77 22.83
CA VAL A 417 -2.15 -28.22 21.90
C VAL A 417 -3.18 -29.32 21.58
N ASN A 418 -4.45 -29.01 21.75
CA ASN A 418 -5.55 -29.89 21.38
C ASN A 418 -6.65 -29.05 20.73
N ASN A 419 -7.10 -29.42 19.55
CA ASN A 419 -8.08 -28.67 18.76
C ASN A 419 -7.72 -27.18 18.63
N ASN A 420 -6.46 -26.88 18.28
CA ASN A 420 -5.92 -25.53 18.15
C ASN A 420 -5.99 -24.65 19.43
N GLN A 421 -6.26 -25.26 20.58
CA GLN A 421 -6.23 -24.57 21.87
C GLN A 421 -5.08 -25.06 22.73
N LYS A 422 -4.39 -24.12 23.36
CA LYS A 422 -3.36 -24.43 24.35
C LYS A 422 -4.03 -24.98 25.62
N LYS A 423 -3.74 -26.23 25.98
CA LYS A 423 -4.24 -26.84 27.21
C LYS A 423 -3.11 -27.17 28.17
N ILE A 424 -3.31 -26.85 29.44
CA ILE A 424 -2.37 -27.16 30.51
C ILE A 424 -2.86 -28.39 31.24
N ILE A 425 -2.04 -29.43 31.29
CA ILE A 425 -2.28 -30.63 32.13
C ILE A 425 -1.55 -30.44 33.44
N ALA A 426 -2.29 -30.23 34.51
CA ALA A 426 -1.80 -30.10 35.89
C ALA A 426 -2.32 -31.27 36.70
N ARG A 427 -1.55 -32.33 36.79
CA ARG A 427 -1.72 -33.39 37.81
C ARG A 427 -0.43 -33.61 38.61
#